data_3fca20cb74a2fd5b07ef7f01f9c8c63f
#
_entry.id   3fca20cb74a2fd5b07ef7f01f9c8c63f
#
_cell.length_a   1.000
_cell.length_b   1.000
_cell.length_c   1.000
_cell.angle_alpha   90.00
_cell.angle_beta   90.00
_cell.angle_gamma   90.00
#
_symmetry.space_group_name_H-M   'P 1'
#
loop_
_entity.id
_entity.type
_entity.pdbx_description
1 polymer ?
#
loop_
_entity_poly.entity_id
_entity_poly.type
_entity_poly.pdbx_seq_one_letter_code
_entity_poly.pdbx_strand_id
1 'polypeptide(L)'
;IVALAEAAADESVNFELKMKSLMKQGVNDICYVEGFERLADHKAVSGEEIEDVIHKIQKSGVCDILIIDLNSGIGSIEAAVMKISDTIVVTEKPGELCSMKMQLFLRQGIVNEYKKKMLVVHNFAESNSSYCRQNAFAEAGLIHNYGNLQMKNILHAIEKNGEMDIDRILES
;
A
#
# COMPACT_ATOMS: atom_id res chain seq x y z
N ILE A 1 -5.79 -14.24 1.09
CA ILE A 1 -4.35 -14.22 1.40
C ILE A 1 -3.90 -15.47 2.18
N VAL A 2 -4.70 -16.00 3.12
CA VAL A 2 -4.36 -17.23 3.91
C VAL A 2 -4.03 -18.41 2.99
N ALA A 3 -4.89 -18.67 2.00
CA ALA A 3 -4.68 -19.77 1.05
C ALA A 3 -3.40 -19.58 0.18
N LEU A 4 -2.88 -18.38 0.02
CA LEU A 4 -1.59 -18.11 -0.61
C LEU A 4 -0.43 -18.39 0.36
N ALA A 5 -0.58 -18.05 1.64
CA ALA A 5 0.42 -18.37 2.65
C ALA A 5 0.57 -19.91 2.82
N GLU A 6 -0.54 -20.63 2.91
CA GLU A 6 -0.55 -22.09 2.92
C GLU A 6 0.14 -22.70 1.67
N ALA A 7 -0.20 -22.20 0.48
CA ALA A 7 0.41 -22.64 -0.77
C ALA A 7 1.88 -22.23 -0.91
N ALA A 8 2.29 -21.16 -0.25
CA ALA A 8 3.69 -20.78 -0.21
C ALA A 8 4.52 -21.69 0.69
N ALA A 9 3.95 -22.21 1.77
CA ALA A 9 4.61 -23.11 2.70
C ALA A 9 4.69 -24.57 2.17
N ASP A 10 3.81 -24.97 1.25
CA ASP A 10 3.73 -26.34 0.73
C ASP A 10 4.43 -26.46 -0.63
N GLU A 11 5.58 -27.10 -0.64
CA GLU A 11 6.37 -27.35 -1.87
C GLU A 11 5.67 -28.26 -2.88
N SER A 12 4.69 -29.06 -2.45
CA SER A 12 3.90 -29.93 -3.35
C SER A 12 2.86 -29.18 -4.16
N VAL A 13 2.52 -27.93 -3.74
CA VAL A 13 1.53 -27.08 -4.39
C VAL A 13 2.19 -26.20 -5.43
N ASN A 14 1.64 -26.19 -6.64
CA ASN A 14 2.05 -25.21 -7.65
C ASN A 14 1.49 -23.82 -7.27
N PHE A 15 2.34 -23.00 -6.67
CA PHE A 15 1.98 -21.68 -6.17
C PHE A 15 1.41 -20.77 -7.27
N GLU A 16 1.98 -20.80 -8.48
CA GLU A 16 1.51 -19.96 -9.59
C GLU A 16 0.08 -20.33 -10.02
N LEU A 17 -0.22 -21.62 -10.13
CA LEU A 17 -1.57 -22.08 -10.44
C LEU A 17 -2.55 -21.71 -9.33
N LYS A 18 -2.15 -21.86 -8.07
CA LYS A 18 -2.99 -21.45 -6.93
C LYS A 18 -3.25 -19.96 -6.93
N MET A 19 -2.23 -19.14 -7.15
CA MET A 19 -2.37 -17.70 -7.24
C MET A 19 -3.32 -17.29 -8.37
N LYS A 20 -3.14 -17.83 -9.59
CA LYS A 20 -4.06 -17.59 -10.72
C LYS A 20 -5.50 -17.97 -10.41
N SER A 21 -5.72 -19.04 -9.63
CA SER A 21 -7.07 -19.45 -9.22
C SER A 21 -7.74 -18.51 -8.21
N LEU A 22 -6.96 -17.76 -7.45
CA LEU A 22 -7.43 -16.81 -6.44
C LEU A 22 -7.51 -15.37 -6.96
N MET A 23 -6.83 -15.09 -8.06
CA MET A 23 -6.87 -13.76 -8.68
C MET A 23 -8.24 -13.48 -9.27
N LYS A 24 -8.73 -12.28 -8.99
CA LYS A 24 -9.93 -11.71 -9.58
C LYS A 24 -9.54 -10.59 -10.51
N GLN A 25 -10.23 -10.49 -11.63
CA GLN A 25 -9.99 -9.41 -12.58
C GLN A 25 -10.86 -8.20 -12.22
N GLY A 26 -10.22 -7.06 -12.09
CA GLY A 26 -10.85 -5.76 -11.92
C GLY A 26 -11.00 -5.02 -13.25
N VAL A 27 -11.02 -3.70 -13.19
CA VAL A 27 -11.05 -2.83 -14.38
C VAL A 27 -9.62 -2.49 -14.84
N ASN A 28 -9.46 -2.18 -16.12
CA ASN A 28 -8.19 -1.74 -16.71
C ASN A 28 -7.02 -2.69 -16.46
N ASP A 29 -7.26 -4.00 -16.65
CA ASP A 29 -6.27 -5.07 -16.48
C ASP A 29 -5.66 -5.19 -15.06
N ILE A 30 -6.24 -4.50 -14.08
CA ILE A 30 -5.86 -4.65 -12.68
C ILE A 30 -6.42 -5.98 -12.17
N CYS A 31 -5.53 -6.84 -11.68
CA CYS A 31 -5.93 -8.05 -10.96
C CYS A 31 -5.75 -7.86 -9.47
N TYR A 32 -6.55 -8.53 -8.67
CA TYR A 32 -6.43 -8.47 -7.22
C TYR A 32 -6.70 -9.82 -6.56
N VAL A 33 -6.14 -9.99 -5.38
CA VAL A 33 -6.44 -11.10 -4.47
C VAL A 33 -7.10 -10.50 -3.23
N GLU A 34 -8.15 -11.16 -2.75
CA GLU A 34 -8.84 -10.73 -1.52
C GLU A 34 -7.92 -10.83 -0.32
N GLY A 35 -7.96 -9.81 0.54
CA GLY A 35 -7.24 -9.76 1.79
C GLY A 35 -7.77 -10.75 2.83
N PHE A 36 -7.57 -10.43 4.10
CA PHE A 36 -8.11 -11.22 5.20
C PHE A 36 -9.61 -10.96 5.36
N GLU A 37 -10.42 -12.01 5.40
CA GLU A 37 -11.87 -11.89 5.62
C GLU A 37 -12.21 -11.65 7.09
N ARG A 38 -11.40 -12.18 8.00
CA ARG A 38 -11.63 -12.13 9.43
C ARG A 38 -10.40 -11.70 10.19
N LEU A 39 -10.60 -11.05 11.33
CA LEU A 39 -9.48 -10.67 12.22
C LEU A 39 -8.68 -11.89 12.71
N ALA A 40 -9.33 -13.05 12.85
CA ALA A 40 -8.66 -14.29 13.21
C ALA A 40 -7.65 -14.73 12.14
N ASP A 41 -8.00 -14.58 10.86
CA ASP A 41 -7.15 -14.94 9.72
C ASP A 41 -5.89 -14.09 9.67
N HIS A 42 -6.01 -12.79 9.97
CA HIS A 42 -4.86 -11.88 10.08
C HIS A 42 -3.89 -12.31 11.20
N LYS A 43 -4.39 -12.88 12.29
CA LYS A 43 -3.56 -13.38 13.38
C LYS A 43 -2.94 -14.76 13.11
N ALA A 44 -3.51 -15.50 12.16
CA ALA A 44 -3.05 -16.82 11.79
C ALA A 44 -1.86 -16.82 10.82
N VAL A 45 -1.57 -15.66 10.21
CA VAL A 45 -0.46 -15.51 9.25
C VAL A 45 0.62 -14.62 9.85
N SER A 46 1.86 -15.07 9.79
CA SER A 46 3.04 -14.33 10.27
C SER A 46 3.59 -13.38 9.21
N GLY A 47 4.45 -12.45 9.64
CA GLY A 47 5.18 -11.59 8.71
C GLY A 47 6.09 -12.38 7.76
N GLU A 48 6.74 -13.43 8.25
CA GLU A 48 7.63 -14.29 7.44
C GLU A 48 6.85 -15.01 6.33
N GLU A 49 5.66 -15.54 6.64
CA GLU A 49 4.80 -16.16 5.63
C GLU A 49 4.35 -15.18 4.56
N ILE A 50 4.11 -13.93 4.92
CA ILE A 50 3.81 -12.87 3.94
C ILE A 50 5.03 -12.52 3.10
N GLU A 51 6.23 -12.43 3.67
CA GLU A 51 7.47 -12.26 2.91
C GLU A 51 7.62 -13.38 1.86
N ASP A 52 7.40 -14.63 2.23
CA ASP A 52 7.49 -15.78 1.33
C ASP A 52 6.46 -15.72 0.19
N VAL A 53 5.22 -15.33 0.49
CA VAL A 53 4.18 -15.11 -0.52
C VAL A 53 4.63 -14.05 -1.53
N ILE A 54 5.11 -12.91 -1.06
CA ILE A 54 5.51 -11.79 -1.93
C ILE A 54 6.71 -12.19 -2.79
N HIS A 55 7.71 -12.86 -2.22
CA HIS A 55 8.85 -13.37 -2.98
C HIS A 55 8.45 -14.38 -4.07
N LYS A 56 7.46 -15.24 -3.80
CA LYS A 56 6.94 -16.18 -4.80
C LYS A 56 6.15 -15.45 -5.90
N ILE A 57 5.39 -14.41 -5.56
CA ILE A 57 4.73 -13.56 -6.54
C ILE A 57 5.77 -12.88 -7.45
N GLN A 58 6.80 -12.26 -6.88
CA GLN A 58 7.87 -11.62 -7.63
C GLN A 58 8.57 -12.60 -8.59
N LYS A 59 8.90 -13.81 -8.11
CA LYS A 59 9.54 -14.84 -8.94
C LYS A 59 8.65 -15.35 -10.06
N SER A 60 7.34 -15.35 -9.89
CA SER A 60 6.39 -15.85 -10.90
C SER A 60 6.27 -14.93 -12.12
N GLY A 61 6.64 -13.65 -11.99
CA GLY A 61 6.49 -12.65 -13.05
C GLY A 61 5.04 -12.41 -13.49
N VAL A 62 4.08 -12.70 -12.61
CA VAL A 62 2.62 -12.59 -12.91
C VAL A 62 2.18 -11.14 -13.03
N CYS A 63 2.88 -10.21 -12.40
CA CYS A 63 2.59 -8.79 -12.45
C CYS A 63 3.89 -7.97 -12.51
N ASP A 64 3.82 -6.81 -13.15
CA ASP A 64 4.93 -5.85 -13.21
C ASP A 64 4.98 -5.01 -11.94
N ILE A 65 3.82 -4.72 -11.34
CA ILE A 65 3.66 -3.91 -10.13
C ILE A 65 2.75 -4.64 -9.16
N LEU A 66 3.20 -4.82 -7.93
CA LEU A 66 2.42 -5.38 -6.82
C LEU A 66 2.09 -4.27 -5.83
N ILE A 67 0.82 -3.95 -5.67
CA ILE A 67 0.33 -3.00 -4.68
C ILE A 67 -0.24 -3.76 -3.48
N ILE A 68 0.25 -3.44 -2.29
CA ILE A 68 -0.20 -4.06 -1.04
C ILE A 68 -0.85 -3.00 -0.17
N ASP A 69 -2.15 -3.12 0.05
CA ASP A 69 -2.90 -2.24 0.95
C ASP A 69 -2.74 -2.73 2.39
N LEU A 70 -2.22 -1.86 3.25
CA LEU A 70 -1.92 -2.16 4.64
C LEU A 70 -2.83 -1.40 5.60
N ASN A 71 -3.02 -1.96 6.78
CA ASN A 71 -3.68 -1.28 7.89
C ASN A 71 -2.84 -0.11 8.41
N SER A 72 -3.49 0.81 9.15
CA SER A 72 -2.84 1.97 9.75
C SER A 72 -1.94 1.66 10.96
N GLY A 73 -1.91 0.40 11.42
CA GLY A 73 -1.03 -0.06 12.48
C GLY A 73 0.31 -0.58 11.96
N ILE A 74 1.26 -0.85 12.85
CA ILE A 74 2.48 -1.56 12.51
C ILE A 74 2.56 -2.83 13.36
N GLY A 75 2.14 -3.93 12.79
CA GLY A 75 2.31 -5.29 13.30
C GLY A 75 3.44 -6.01 12.58
N SER A 76 3.54 -7.33 12.77
CA SER A 76 4.55 -8.17 12.12
C SER A 76 4.40 -8.22 10.60
N ILE A 77 3.17 -8.23 10.10
CA ILE A 77 2.86 -8.25 8.67
C ILE A 77 3.26 -6.93 8.03
N GLU A 78 2.81 -5.80 8.60
CA GLU A 78 3.14 -4.47 8.08
C GLU A 78 4.65 -4.24 8.09
N ALA A 79 5.34 -4.65 9.15
CA ALA A 79 6.80 -4.55 9.24
C ALA A 79 7.50 -5.38 8.14
N ALA A 80 7.04 -6.60 7.90
CA ALA A 80 7.56 -7.48 6.88
C ALA A 80 7.37 -6.88 5.47
N VAL A 81 6.17 -6.38 5.18
CA VAL A 81 5.88 -5.74 3.89
C VAL A 81 6.71 -4.48 3.71
N MET A 82 6.83 -3.61 4.72
CA MET A 82 7.66 -2.40 4.65
C MET A 82 9.14 -2.72 4.35
N LYS A 83 9.65 -3.81 4.91
CA LYS A 83 11.03 -4.26 4.70
C LYS A 83 11.32 -4.57 3.23
N ILE A 84 10.41 -5.29 2.57
CA ILE A 84 10.61 -5.81 1.21
C ILE A 84 10.05 -4.91 0.11
N SER A 85 9.22 -3.92 0.44
CA SER A 85 8.70 -2.95 -0.53
C SER A 85 9.82 -2.07 -1.10
N ASP A 86 9.74 -1.76 -2.38
CA ASP A 86 10.61 -0.76 -3.03
C ASP A 86 10.16 0.65 -2.64
N THR A 87 8.87 0.90 -2.65
CA THR A 87 8.24 2.18 -2.31
C THR A 87 7.13 1.99 -1.29
N ILE A 88 7.03 2.90 -0.33
CA ILE A 88 5.99 2.94 0.69
C ILE A 88 5.22 4.24 0.56
N VAL A 89 3.97 4.17 0.16
CA VAL A 89 3.11 5.34 0.06
C VAL A 89 2.32 5.52 1.36
N VAL A 90 2.53 6.64 2.02
CA VAL A 90 1.84 6.99 3.27
C VAL A 90 0.78 8.04 2.96
N THR A 91 -0.49 7.72 3.20
CA THR A 91 -1.59 8.66 2.98
C THR A 91 -1.91 9.43 4.26
N GLU A 92 -1.96 10.74 4.17
CA GLU A 92 -2.33 11.65 5.27
C GLU A 92 -3.59 12.45 4.91
N LYS A 93 -4.44 12.71 5.89
CA LYS A 93 -5.56 13.65 5.78
C LYS A 93 -5.21 14.94 6.49
N PRO A 94 -5.70 16.10 6.04
CA PRO A 94 -5.58 17.34 6.78
C PRO A 94 -6.34 17.25 8.11
N GLY A 95 -5.81 17.89 9.14
CA GLY A 95 -6.41 17.99 10.46
C GLY A 95 -5.44 17.68 11.59
N GLU A 96 -5.65 18.33 12.74
CA GLU A 96 -4.76 18.26 13.89
C GLU A 96 -4.58 16.83 14.41
N LEU A 97 -5.66 16.05 14.53
CA LEU A 97 -5.61 14.67 14.98
C LEU A 97 -4.80 13.78 14.01
N CYS A 98 -4.94 14.00 12.71
CA CYS A 98 -4.18 13.24 11.69
C CYS A 98 -2.69 13.60 11.76
N SER A 99 -2.37 14.88 11.92
CA SER A 99 -1.01 15.34 12.11
C SER A 99 -0.37 14.76 13.37
N MET A 100 -1.10 14.69 14.49
CA MET A 100 -0.62 14.03 15.71
C MET A 100 -0.35 12.53 15.48
N LYS A 101 -1.24 11.82 14.78
CA LYS A 101 -1.05 10.40 14.44
C LYS A 101 0.18 10.21 13.53
N MET A 102 0.36 11.09 12.54
CA MET A 102 1.54 11.07 11.68
C MET A 102 2.82 11.27 12.50
N GLN A 103 2.85 12.23 13.43
CA GLN A 103 4.01 12.42 14.31
C GLN A 103 4.31 11.20 15.17
N LEU A 104 3.28 10.51 15.69
CA LEU A 104 3.45 9.26 16.43
C LEU A 104 3.98 8.14 15.56
N PHE A 105 3.47 8.02 14.34
CA PHE A 105 3.96 7.07 13.33
C PHE A 105 5.44 7.31 13.04
N LEU A 106 5.84 8.56 12.79
CA LEU A 106 7.22 8.95 12.50
C LEU A 106 8.22 8.66 13.63
N ARG A 107 7.76 8.58 14.88
CA ARG A 107 8.61 8.27 16.04
C ARG A 107 8.89 6.77 16.19
N GLN A 108 8.22 5.92 15.45
CA GLN A 108 8.47 4.48 15.50
C GLN A 108 9.81 4.14 14.85
N GLY A 109 10.62 3.31 15.52
CA GLY A 109 11.96 2.96 15.05
C GLY A 109 11.99 2.38 13.64
N ILE A 110 11.03 1.49 13.34
CA ILE A 110 10.89 0.86 12.03
C ILE A 110 10.61 1.87 10.92
N VAL A 111 9.87 2.94 11.19
CA VAL A 111 9.59 3.98 10.20
C VAL A 111 10.87 4.73 9.82
N ASN A 112 11.73 4.98 10.79
CA ASN A 112 13.02 5.64 10.53
C ASN A 112 13.94 4.77 9.68
N GLU A 113 13.88 3.45 9.82
CA GLU A 113 14.66 2.50 9.03
C GLU A 113 14.29 2.57 7.54
N TYR A 114 12.99 2.67 7.23
CA TYR A 114 12.49 2.67 5.85
C TYR A 114 12.12 4.06 5.30
N LYS A 115 12.46 5.11 6.03
CA LYS A 115 12.10 6.49 5.66
C LYS A 115 12.48 6.88 4.23
N LYS A 116 13.60 6.38 3.72
CA LYS A 116 14.06 6.70 2.36
C LYS A 116 13.17 6.14 1.25
N LYS A 117 12.38 5.11 1.58
CA LYS A 117 11.41 4.48 0.66
C LYS A 117 10.01 5.10 0.79
N MET A 118 9.82 6.07 1.68
CA MET A 118 8.51 6.62 1.99
C MET A 118 8.22 7.88 1.19
N LEU A 119 7.06 7.90 0.57
CA LEU A 119 6.45 9.04 -0.09
C LEU A 119 5.14 9.38 0.61
N VAL A 120 4.84 10.66 0.79
CA VAL A 120 3.60 11.11 1.41
C VAL A 120 2.64 11.63 0.37
N VAL A 121 1.40 11.15 0.43
CA VAL A 121 0.28 11.66 -0.36
C VAL A 121 -0.72 12.31 0.58
N HIS A 122 -1.00 13.59 0.37
CA HIS A 122 -1.99 14.33 1.12
C HIS A 122 -3.37 14.14 0.50
N ASN A 123 -4.19 13.30 1.13
CA ASN A 123 -5.53 12.96 0.67
C ASN A 123 -6.57 13.91 1.28
N PHE A 124 -7.60 14.29 0.53
CA PHE A 124 -8.61 15.31 0.90
C PHE A 124 -8.02 16.69 1.20
N ALA A 125 -6.96 17.07 0.50
CA ALA A 125 -6.37 18.39 0.66
C ALA A 125 -7.32 19.50 0.19
N GLU A 126 -7.35 20.59 0.94
CA GLU A 126 -7.97 21.83 0.49
C GLU A 126 -6.90 22.72 -0.15
N SER A 127 -7.25 23.42 -1.21
CA SER A 127 -6.33 24.23 -2.04
C SER A 127 -5.51 25.29 -1.27
N ASN A 128 -5.87 25.58 -0.01
CA ASN A 128 -5.20 26.56 0.86
C ASN A 128 -4.62 25.94 2.15
N SER A 129 -4.54 24.62 2.27
CA SER A 129 -4.06 24.00 3.49
C SER A 129 -2.54 24.17 3.63
N SER A 130 -2.14 24.96 4.61
CA SER A 130 -0.72 25.15 5.00
C SER A 130 -0.10 23.92 5.70
N TYR A 131 -0.84 22.82 5.80
CA TYR A 131 -0.45 21.61 6.53
C TYR A 131 0.65 20.79 5.88
N CYS A 132 0.87 20.96 4.57
CA CYS A 132 1.73 20.09 3.77
C CYS A 132 3.24 20.29 3.95
N ARG A 133 3.71 21.28 4.71
CA ARG A 133 5.13 21.70 4.60
C ARG A 133 6.04 21.26 5.75
N GLN A 134 5.57 20.44 6.70
CA GLN A 134 6.38 20.07 7.87
C GLN A 134 6.88 18.62 7.90
N ASN A 135 6.57 17.83 6.87
CA ASN A 135 6.97 16.44 6.88
C ASN A 135 8.38 16.25 6.33
N ALA A 136 9.16 15.45 7.04
CA ALA A 136 10.53 15.12 6.69
C ALA A 136 10.63 14.05 5.56
N PHE A 137 9.54 13.83 4.83
CA PHE A 137 9.44 12.87 3.72
C PHE A 137 9.36 13.58 2.37
N ALA A 138 9.70 12.85 1.33
CA ALA A 138 9.40 13.28 -0.02
C ALA A 138 7.86 13.26 -0.24
N GLU A 139 7.32 14.37 -0.75
CA GLU A 139 5.90 14.45 -1.11
C GLU A 139 5.72 13.92 -2.52
N ALA A 140 4.76 12.99 -2.69
CA ALA A 140 4.38 12.45 -3.99
C ALA A 140 3.24 13.25 -4.64
N GLY A 141 2.44 13.95 -3.86
CA GLY A 141 1.37 14.78 -4.40
C GLY A 141 0.21 15.06 -3.44
N LEU A 142 -0.80 15.71 -3.97
CA LEU A 142 -2.02 16.09 -3.30
C LEU A 142 -3.21 15.44 -4.00
N ILE A 143 -4.16 14.94 -3.23
CA ILE A 143 -5.46 14.53 -3.73
C ILE A 143 -6.51 15.44 -3.11
N HIS A 144 -7.19 16.23 -3.92
CA HIS A 144 -8.24 17.13 -3.46
C HIS A 144 -9.44 16.36 -2.90
N ASN A 145 -10.27 17.04 -2.13
CA ASN A 145 -11.52 16.49 -1.65
C ASN A 145 -12.58 16.53 -2.76
N TYR A 146 -12.81 15.43 -3.41
CA TYR A 146 -13.79 15.30 -4.49
C TYR A 146 -15.21 14.99 -4.02
N GLY A 147 -15.45 14.95 -2.72
CA GLY A 147 -16.78 14.76 -2.13
C GLY A 147 -17.43 13.43 -2.55
N ASN A 148 -18.63 13.54 -3.16
CA ASN A 148 -19.43 12.37 -3.55
C ASN A 148 -19.17 11.90 -5.00
N LEU A 149 -18.07 12.29 -5.63
CA LEU A 149 -17.75 11.83 -6.98
C LEU A 149 -17.50 10.30 -7.00
N GLN A 150 -17.91 9.68 -8.09
CA GLN A 150 -17.58 8.27 -8.31
C GLN A 150 -16.06 8.11 -8.51
N MET A 151 -15.50 6.98 -8.07
CA MET A 151 -14.06 6.71 -8.12
C MET A 151 -13.44 6.96 -9.51
N LYS A 152 -14.10 6.52 -10.59
CA LYS A 152 -13.61 6.76 -11.96
C LYS A 152 -13.44 8.24 -12.31
N ASN A 153 -14.30 9.11 -11.75
CA ASN A 153 -14.23 10.55 -12.00
C ASN A 153 -13.13 11.19 -11.15
N ILE A 154 -12.88 10.65 -9.96
CA ILE A 154 -11.76 11.06 -9.10
C ILE A 154 -10.43 10.74 -9.78
N LEU A 155 -10.25 9.53 -10.26
CA LEU A 155 -9.03 9.12 -10.97
C LEU A 155 -8.77 10.00 -12.20
N HIS A 156 -9.80 10.24 -13.02
CA HIS A 156 -9.66 11.11 -14.18
C HIS A 156 -9.32 12.57 -13.81
N ALA A 157 -9.86 13.08 -12.70
CA ALA A 157 -9.55 14.41 -12.21
C ALA A 157 -8.09 14.50 -11.70
N ILE A 158 -7.60 13.48 -11.02
CA ILE A 158 -6.20 13.39 -10.55
C ILE A 158 -5.25 13.41 -11.75
N GLU A 159 -5.49 12.58 -12.76
CA GLU A 159 -4.70 12.54 -13.99
C GLU A 159 -4.68 13.90 -14.72
N LYS A 160 -5.87 14.49 -14.90
CA LYS A 160 -6.03 15.76 -15.63
C LYS A 160 -5.36 16.93 -14.93
N ASN A 161 -5.38 16.98 -13.61
CA ASN A 161 -4.85 18.08 -12.82
C ASN A 161 -3.35 17.90 -12.50
N GLY A 162 -2.77 16.72 -12.75
CA GLY A 162 -1.40 16.44 -12.37
C GLY A 162 -1.18 16.49 -10.85
N GLU A 163 -2.19 16.12 -10.07
CA GLU A 163 -2.16 16.22 -8.61
C GLU A 163 -1.26 15.17 -7.95
N MET A 164 -0.95 14.11 -8.67
CA MET A 164 -0.04 13.04 -8.21
C MET A 164 1.07 12.84 -9.22
N ASP A 165 2.28 12.77 -8.72
CA ASP A 165 3.45 12.35 -9.48
C ASP A 165 3.52 10.81 -9.48
N ILE A 166 2.74 10.21 -10.37
CA ILE A 166 2.68 8.76 -10.50
C ILE A 166 4.01 8.20 -10.98
N ASP A 167 4.68 8.89 -11.90
CA ASP A 167 5.98 8.48 -12.43
C ASP A 167 7.01 8.40 -11.31
N ARG A 168 7.02 9.37 -10.41
CA ARG A 168 7.88 9.34 -9.23
C ARG A 168 7.58 8.17 -8.28
N ILE A 169 6.33 7.76 -8.17
CA ILE A 169 5.94 6.58 -7.37
C ILE A 169 6.42 5.29 -8.02
N LEU A 170 6.39 5.22 -9.36
CA LEU A 170 6.75 4.02 -10.12
C LEU A 170 8.27 3.89 -10.36
N GLU A 171 9.01 5.00 -10.40
CA GLU A 171 10.46 5.03 -10.66
C GLU A 171 11.30 4.95 -9.38
N SER A 172 10.70 5.04 -8.19
CA SER A 172 11.39 4.98 -6.90
C SER A 172 11.63 3.56 -6.42
#